data_5c2f8653c12458498f69839c4559d1ae
#
_entry.id   5c2f8653c12458498f69839c4559d1ae
#
_cell.length_a   1.000
_cell.length_b   1.000
_cell.length_c   1.000
_cell.angle_alpha   90.00
_cell.angle_beta   90.00
_cell.angle_gamma   90.00
#
_symmetry.space_group_name_H-M   'P 1'
#
loop_
_entity.id
_entity.type
_entity.pdbx_description
1 polymer ?
#
loop_
_entity_poly.entity_id
_entity_poly.type
_entity_poly.pdbx_seq_one_letter_code
_entity_poly.pdbx_strand_id
1 'polypeptide(L)'
;NVRAMSKNWLDMGLRPRAVTRDIEWGITIPLEGEDWQSKRVYVWFEAVQGYYSCARIWATRIASAAGHPDGEDAWKKWWHVSDTGESPKHIYFMGKDNIPFHTIIWPAIIMGLNASKSSEVSHLAGPGDLVLEDNVSANEYLMLQGGQFSKSRKHAVWLPSYLEQYDADSLRYYLSINMPETHDTDFRWDEYVDRVNNELIGTYGNFVHRVMTLAHRLECGEGNPLSKYDRFSDHSKILKEVDNQISSAIESMEKQRFKEALRSIMGIAQIGNSLLQEAAPWKYINEDESDERSTSLSSLSLSWRICSCLAVCMRPFTPFSSDRLWEMLGNQNDIDNVLWEDSMDVDTNLFWNQETPEPLFSRLELDEILERENSLIDSKDNDESLPPNDGGGYIDFEDFMKVEMRTGRIVSVEDHPNADKLFVITIDEGSDSTRTVCAGLKGHYEPSDLEGLNVVFVANLEPRKLRGIMSEGMILAADDGEGGVKVLTTEGDI
;
A
#
# COMPACT_ATOMS: atom_id res chain seq x y z
N ASN A 1 -17.31 6.37 -6.99
CA ASN A 1 -17.48 4.97 -6.50
C ASN A 1 -17.88 4.92 -5.02
N VAL A 2 -17.14 5.59 -4.10
CA VAL A 2 -17.38 5.55 -2.64
C VAL A 2 -18.84 5.88 -2.29
N ARG A 3 -19.33 7.06 -2.69
CA ARG A 3 -20.71 7.49 -2.40
C ARG A 3 -21.76 6.53 -2.95
N ALA A 4 -21.59 6.02 -4.16
CA ALA A 4 -22.53 5.09 -4.78
C ALA A 4 -22.56 3.75 -4.02
N MET A 5 -21.40 3.22 -3.63
CA MET A 5 -21.30 1.99 -2.86
C MET A 5 -21.92 2.14 -1.47
N SER A 6 -21.60 3.21 -0.75
CA SER A 6 -22.17 3.50 0.58
C SER A 6 -23.70 3.65 0.53
N LYS A 7 -24.20 4.39 -0.46
CA LYS A 7 -25.64 4.56 -0.65
C LYS A 7 -26.32 3.22 -0.94
N ASN A 8 -25.74 2.38 -1.79
CA ASN A 8 -26.30 1.05 -2.08
C ASN A 8 -26.40 0.20 -0.81
N TRP A 9 -25.39 0.21 0.06
CA TRP A 9 -25.43 -0.49 1.34
C TRP A 9 -26.60 -0.01 2.24
N LEU A 10 -26.80 1.32 2.31
CA LEU A 10 -27.90 1.90 3.10
C LEU A 10 -29.27 1.56 2.49
N ASP A 11 -29.40 1.64 1.17
CA ASP A 11 -30.65 1.34 0.45
C ASP A 11 -31.05 -0.15 0.57
N MET A 12 -30.06 -1.06 0.62
CA MET A 12 -30.30 -2.49 0.88
C MET A 12 -30.73 -2.80 2.33
N GLY A 13 -30.61 -1.85 3.23
CA GLY A 13 -30.84 -2.01 4.67
C GLY A 13 -29.66 -2.65 5.40
N LEU A 14 -29.25 -2.03 6.49
CA LEU A 14 -28.16 -2.52 7.33
C LEU A 14 -28.68 -3.68 8.19
N ARG A 15 -28.01 -4.83 8.12
CA ARG A 15 -28.29 -5.98 8.98
C ARG A 15 -27.49 -5.88 10.27
N PRO A 16 -28.03 -6.37 11.43
CA PRO A 16 -27.25 -6.48 12.65
C PRO A 16 -25.98 -7.28 12.42
N ARG A 17 -24.89 -6.79 12.98
CA ARG A 17 -23.57 -7.41 12.86
C ARG A 17 -23.01 -7.64 14.27
N ALA A 18 -22.58 -8.87 14.56
CA ALA A 18 -21.95 -9.15 15.84
C ALA A 18 -20.59 -8.43 15.91
N VAL A 19 -20.39 -7.69 17.00
CA VAL A 19 -19.12 -7.00 17.31
C VAL A 19 -18.15 -7.88 18.08
N THR A 20 -18.50 -9.14 18.30
CA THR A 20 -17.69 -10.13 19.01
C THR A 20 -17.40 -11.35 18.14
N ARG A 21 -16.33 -12.07 18.48
CA ARG A 21 -15.95 -13.35 17.86
C ARG A 21 -15.56 -14.35 18.95
N ASP A 22 -15.87 -15.62 18.72
CA ASP A 22 -15.43 -16.75 19.56
C ASP A 22 -14.03 -17.17 19.10
N ILE A 23 -13.01 -16.49 19.65
CA ILE A 23 -11.59 -16.72 19.37
C ILE A 23 -10.78 -16.50 20.64
N GLU A 24 -9.68 -17.18 20.79
CA GLU A 24 -8.84 -17.08 22.01
C GLU A 24 -8.01 -15.83 22.06
N TRP A 25 -7.52 -15.34 20.91
CA TRP A 25 -6.65 -14.17 20.81
C TRP A 25 -7.43 -12.91 20.43
N GLY A 26 -7.12 -11.80 21.08
CA GLY A 26 -7.71 -10.49 20.78
C GLY A 26 -8.08 -9.69 22.04
N ILE A 27 -8.75 -8.55 21.84
CA ILE A 27 -9.23 -7.68 22.92
C ILE A 27 -10.40 -8.34 23.62
N THR A 28 -10.30 -8.51 24.93
CA THR A 28 -11.37 -9.09 25.76
C THR A 28 -12.59 -8.17 25.84
N ILE A 29 -13.77 -8.76 25.92
CA ILE A 29 -15.01 -8.00 26.09
C ILE A 29 -15.07 -7.46 27.52
N PRO A 30 -15.29 -6.14 27.74
CA PRO A 30 -15.33 -5.52 29.04
C PRO A 30 -16.69 -5.72 29.75
N LEU A 31 -17.19 -6.94 29.76
CA LEU A 31 -18.42 -7.35 30.45
C LEU A 31 -18.12 -8.50 31.38
N GLU A 32 -18.84 -8.53 32.53
CA GLU A 32 -18.74 -9.61 33.51
C GLU A 32 -19.65 -10.77 33.12
N GLY A 33 -19.17 -12.00 33.33
CA GLY A 33 -19.91 -13.24 33.07
C GLY A 33 -19.11 -14.23 32.23
N GLU A 34 -19.41 -15.54 32.45
CA GLU A 34 -18.70 -16.64 31.78
C GLU A 34 -18.90 -16.63 30.25
N ASP A 35 -20.06 -16.18 29.78
CA ASP A 35 -20.39 -16.07 28.35
C ASP A 35 -19.46 -15.12 27.57
N TRP A 36 -18.78 -14.20 28.23
CA TRP A 36 -17.91 -13.22 27.63
C TRP A 36 -16.41 -13.56 27.65
N GLN A 37 -16.01 -14.53 28.48
CA GLN A 37 -14.60 -14.88 28.67
C GLN A 37 -13.99 -15.49 27.41
N SER A 38 -14.72 -16.30 26.65
CA SER A 38 -14.30 -16.89 25.38
C SER A 38 -14.41 -15.95 24.19
N LYS A 39 -14.97 -14.75 24.38
CA LYS A 39 -15.24 -13.81 23.30
C LYS A 39 -14.20 -12.70 23.23
N ARG A 40 -13.92 -12.23 22.02
CA ARG A 40 -13.05 -11.10 21.74
C ARG A 40 -13.79 -10.07 20.88
N VAL A 41 -13.35 -8.83 20.94
CA VAL A 41 -13.82 -7.78 20.05
C VAL A 41 -13.46 -8.15 18.61
N TYR A 42 -14.40 -8.02 17.70
CA TYR A 42 -14.17 -8.25 16.27
C TYR A 42 -13.14 -7.24 15.73
N VAL A 43 -12.05 -7.75 15.17
CA VAL A 43 -10.90 -6.92 14.74
C VAL A 43 -11.29 -5.77 13.81
N TRP A 44 -12.17 -5.98 12.86
CA TRP A 44 -12.60 -4.92 11.93
C TRP A 44 -13.52 -3.85 12.58
N PHE A 45 -14.11 -4.16 13.71
CA PHE A 45 -14.86 -3.17 14.49
C PHE A 45 -13.91 -2.27 15.29
N GLU A 46 -12.84 -2.83 15.85
CA GLU A 46 -11.89 -2.06 16.64
C GLU A 46 -10.79 -1.39 15.79
N ALA A 47 -10.42 -1.98 14.65
CA ALA A 47 -9.33 -1.48 13.81
C ALA A 47 -9.58 -0.06 13.29
N VAL A 48 -10.83 0.31 12.97
CA VAL A 48 -11.17 1.67 12.53
C VAL A 48 -10.92 2.74 13.61
N GLN A 49 -10.86 2.34 14.89
CA GLN A 49 -10.52 3.23 16.00
C GLN A 49 -9.00 3.47 16.12
N GLY A 50 -8.19 2.74 15.36
CA GLY A 50 -6.73 2.83 15.37
C GLY A 50 -6.23 4.24 15.07
N TYR A 51 -6.85 4.96 14.14
CA TYR A 51 -6.51 6.35 13.82
C TYR A 51 -6.61 7.26 15.06
N TYR A 52 -7.73 7.17 15.76
CA TYR A 52 -7.97 7.92 16.99
C TYR A 52 -6.98 7.51 18.09
N SER A 53 -6.76 6.22 18.26
CA SER A 53 -5.82 5.69 19.25
C SER A 53 -4.38 6.14 18.97
N CYS A 54 -3.96 6.13 17.70
CA CYS A 54 -2.63 6.62 17.31
C CYS A 54 -2.44 8.10 17.62
N ALA A 55 -3.44 8.95 17.37
CA ALA A 55 -3.37 10.36 17.70
C ALA A 55 -3.21 10.58 19.22
N ARG A 56 -3.93 9.82 20.03
CA ARG A 56 -3.80 9.86 21.50
C ARG A 56 -2.43 9.37 21.98
N ILE A 57 -1.95 8.25 21.43
CA ILE A 57 -0.62 7.71 21.76
C ILE A 57 0.47 8.71 21.40
N TRP A 58 0.37 9.36 20.23
CA TRP A 58 1.29 10.41 19.83
C TRP A 58 1.29 11.56 20.85
N ALA A 59 0.12 12.06 21.25
CA ALA A 59 0.03 13.16 22.20
C ALA A 59 0.64 12.80 23.57
N THR A 60 0.34 11.61 24.10
CA THR A 60 0.84 11.19 25.42
C THR A 60 2.31 10.84 25.42
N ARG A 61 2.84 10.22 24.37
CA ARG A 61 4.22 9.70 24.34
C ARG A 61 5.22 10.65 23.71
N ILE A 62 4.81 11.40 22.68
CA ILE A 62 5.70 12.22 21.86
C ILE A 62 5.48 13.72 22.17
N ALA A 63 4.28 14.23 21.92
CA ALA A 63 3.99 15.65 22.06
C ALA A 63 4.21 16.15 23.49
N SER A 64 3.70 15.44 24.49
CA SER A 64 3.90 15.78 25.91
C SER A 64 5.38 15.73 26.29
N ALA A 65 6.13 14.71 25.88
CA ALA A 65 7.56 14.58 26.15
C ALA A 65 8.41 15.66 25.44
N ALA A 66 7.96 16.14 24.28
CA ALA A 66 8.59 17.23 23.53
C ALA A 66 8.18 18.63 24.04
N GLY A 67 7.36 18.73 25.08
CA GLY A 67 6.92 20.02 25.66
C GLY A 67 5.88 20.75 24.80
N HIS A 68 5.07 20.01 24.03
CA HIS A 68 3.99 20.64 23.26
C HIS A 68 3.06 21.45 24.16
N PRO A 69 2.62 22.67 23.77
CA PRO A 69 1.80 23.55 24.62
C PRO A 69 0.55 22.88 25.19
N ASP A 70 -0.11 22.04 24.42
CA ASP A 70 -1.33 21.34 24.83
C ASP A 70 -1.04 20.00 25.53
N GLY A 71 0.23 19.60 25.66
CA GLY A 71 0.65 18.38 26.33
C GLY A 71 -0.06 17.13 25.82
N GLU A 72 -0.63 16.35 26.74
CA GLU A 72 -1.38 15.13 26.42
C GLU A 72 -2.69 15.37 25.65
N ASP A 73 -3.16 16.60 25.61
CA ASP A 73 -4.38 17.01 24.90
C ASP A 73 -4.12 17.50 23.48
N ALA A 74 -2.88 17.51 23.00
CA ALA A 74 -2.48 17.99 21.68
C ALA A 74 -3.22 17.31 20.51
N TRP A 75 -3.70 16.09 20.70
CA TRP A 75 -4.50 15.35 19.70
C TRP A 75 -5.90 15.94 19.47
N LYS A 76 -6.47 16.64 20.46
CA LYS A 76 -7.86 17.15 20.43
C LYS A 76 -8.09 18.10 19.26
N LYS A 77 -7.13 18.97 18.95
CA LYS A 77 -7.23 19.90 17.80
C LYS A 77 -7.41 19.23 16.45
N TRP A 78 -7.06 17.95 16.35
CA TRP A 78 -7.19 17.16 15.12
C TRP A 78 -8.45 16.30 15.09
N TRP A 79 -9.16 16.15 16.23
CA TRP A 79 -10.27 15.22 16.36
C TRP A 79 -11.55 15.84 16.88
N HIS A 80 -11.49 17.01 17.50
CA HIS A 80 -12.66 17.65 18.07
C HIS A 80 -12.99 18.96 17.35
N VAL A 81 -14.29 19.26 17.29
CA VAL A 81 -14.77 20.61 16.97
C VAL A 81 -14.29 21.55 18.08
N SER A 82 -13.67 22.67 17.70
CA SER A 82 -13.19 23.68 18.65
C SER A 82 -14.35 24.37 19.37
N ASP A 83 -14.05 25.07 20.46
CA ASP A 83 -15.04 25.89 21.21
C ASP A 83 -15.60 27.02 20.33
N THR A 84 -14.88 27.44 19.28
CA THR A 84 -15.33 28.44 18.31
C THR A 84 -16.17 27.85 17.17
N GLY A 85 -16.34 26.53 17.14
CA GLY A 85 -17.09 25.81 16.09
C GLY A 85 -16.25 25.45 14.87
N GLU A 86 -14.93 25.69 14.88
CA GLU A 86 -14.04 25.25 13.82
C GLU A 86 -13.79 23.73 13.90
N SER A 87 -13.84 23.07 12.75
CA SER A 87 -13.69 21.62 12.64
C SER A 87 -12.43 21.28 11.82
N PRO A 88 -11.56 20.37 12.31
CA PRO A 88 -10.49 19.85 11.46
C PRO A 88 -11.06 19.04 10.30
N LYS A 89 -10.37 19.07 9.15
CA LYS A 89 -10.76 18.33 7.95
C LYS A 89 -10.17 16.92 8.00
N HIS A 90 -11.02 15.89 7.91
CA HIS A 90 -10.63 14.50 7.90
C HIS A 90 -10.77 13.89 6.50
N ILE A 91 -9.66 13.39 5.97
CA ILE A 91 -9.62 12.66 4.69
C ILE A 91 -9.01 11.28 4.94
N TYR A 92 -9.75 10.24 4.59
CA TYR A 92 -9.30 8.86 4.74
C TYR A 92 -8.92 8.25 3.39
N PHE A 93 -7.75 7.62 3.33
CA PHE A 93 -7.25 6.92 2.15
C PHE A 93 -7.26 5.41 2.39
N MET A 94 -7.80 4.64 1.44
CA MET A 94 -7.92 3.19 1.58
C MET A 94 -8.09 2.47 0.25
N GLY A 95 -8.05 1.13 0.28
CA GLY A 95 -8.56 0.30 -0.80
C GLY A 95 -10.09 0.16 -0.73
N LYS A 96 -10.73 -0.09 -1.86
CA LYS A 96 -12.19 -0.16 -2.02
C LYS A 96 -12.90 -1.11 -1.05
N ASP A 97 -12.23 -2.17 -0.61
CA ASP A 97 -12.80 -3.15 0.32
C ASP A 97 -13.10 -2.57 1.71
N ASN A 98 -12.44 -1.48 2.07
CA ASN A 98 -12.57 -0.82 3.36
C ASN A 98 -13.61 0.31 3.37
N ILE A 99 -14.23 0.62 2.23
CA ILE A 99 -15.24 1.70 2.13
C ILE A 99 -16.35 1.55 3.19
N PRO A 100 -17.01 0.38 3.39
CA PRO A 100 -18.10 0.28 4.36
C PRO A 100 -17.66 0.52 5.81
N PHE A 101 -16.41 0.17 6.14
CA PHE A 101 -15.88 0.41 7.49
C PHE A 101 -15.69 1.90 7.78
N HIS A 102 -15.37 2.71 6.78
CA HIS A 102 -15.08 4.13 6.94
C HIS A 102 -16.27 5.04 6.62
N THR A 103 -17.23 4.59 5.81
CA THR A 103 -18.41 5.39 5.47
C THR A 103 -19.68 5.02 6.22
N ILE A 104 -19.68 3.89 6.95
CA ILE A 104 -20.85 3.40 7.69
C ILE A 104 -20.49 3.09 9.14
N ILE A 105 -19.50 2.20 9.37
CA ILE A 105 -19.22 1.70 10.74
C ILE A 105 -18.53 2.79 11.56
N TRP A 106 -17.48 3.42 11.04
CA TRP A 106 -16.74 4.46 11.76
C TRP A 106 -17.59 5.70 12.07
N PRO A 107 -18.34 6.28 11.10
CA PRO A 107 -19.28 7.34 11.40
C PRO A 107 -20.32 6.96 12.46
N ALA A 108 -20.86 5.74 12.40
CA ALA A 108 -21.81 5.29 13.40
C ALA A 108 -21.21 5.21 14.81
N ILE A 109 -19.93 4.79 14.93
CA ILE A 109 -19.20 4.77 16.20
C ILE A 109 -19.02 6.20 16.73
N ILE A 110 -18.54 7.14 15.88
CA ILE A 110 -18.35 8.56 16.25
C ILE A 110 -19.67 9.19 16.69
N MET A 111 -20.74 9.01 15.91
CA MET A 111 -22.07 9.53 16.24
C MET A 111 -22.59 8.96 17.57
N GLY A 112 -22.36 7.66 17.80
CA GLY A 112 -22.72 7.02 19.06
C GLY A 112 -21.93 7.55 20.27
N LEU A 113 -20.64 7.84 20.09
CA LEU A 113 -19.79 8.46 21.13
C LEU A 113 -20.24 9.90 21.43
N ASN A 114 -20.54 10.69 20.42
CA ASN A 114 -21.04 12.06 20.60
C ASN A 114 -22.41 12.05 21.28
N ALA A 115 -23.33 11.17 20.86
CA ALA A 115 -24.66 11.02 21.49
C ALA A 115 -24.59 10.59 22.95
N SER A 116 -23.58 9.84 23.36
CA SER A 116 -23.38 9.46 24.76
C SER A 116 -23.16 10.65 25.71
N LYS A 117 -22.71 11.80 25.16
CA LYS A 117 -22.49 13.04 25.90
C LYS A 117 -23.74 13.93 25.97
N SER A 118 -24.56 13.93 24.92
CA SER A 118 -25.68 14.87 24.74
C SER A 118 -27.06 14.23 24.80
N SER A 119 -27.16 12.90 24.87
CA SER A 119 -28.42 12.13 24.82
C SER A 119 -29.18 12.23 23.49
N GLU A 120 -28.64 12.92 22.50
CA GLU A 120 -29.23 13.05 21.15
C GLU A 120 -28.21 12.63 20.08
N VAL A 121 -28.68 11.80 19.15
CA VAL A 121 -27.89 11.43 17.96
C VAL A 121 -28.03 12.54 16.93
N SER A 122 -26.94 13.25 16.64
CA SER A 122 -26.88 14.28 15.62
C SER A 122 -25.85 13.92 14.55
N HIS A 123 -26.15 14.24 13.30
CA HIS A 123 -25.19 14.20 12.20
C HIS A 123 -24.27 15.45 12.15
N LEU A 124 -24.58 16.45 12.98
CA LEU A 124 -23.77 17.65 13.13
C LEU A 124 -23.03 17.58 14.47
N ALA A 125 -21.70 17.63 14.40
CA ALA A 125 -20.86 17.72 15.58
C ALA A 125 -20.87 19.14 16.13
N GLY A 126 -21.09 19.27 17.44
CA GLY A 126 -20.99 20.54 18.17
C GLY A 126 -19.61 20.70 18.86
N PRO A 127 -19.37 21.86 19.52
CA PRO A 127 -18.11 22.08 20.25
C PRO A 127 -17.79 20.93 21.22
N GLY A 128 -16.57 20.41 21.12
CA GLY A 128 -16.09 19.29 21.93
C GLY A 128 -16.50 17.90 21.43
N ASP A 129 -17.32 17.80 20.38
CA ASP A 129 -17.65 16.52 19.75
C ASP A 129 -16.52 16.06 18.83
N LEU A 130 -16.44 14.74 18.60
CA LEU A 130 -15.58 14.14 17.58
C LEU A 130 -16.12 14.49 16.19
N VAL A 131 -15.19 14.84 15.28
CA VAL A 131 -15.54 15.16 13.90
C VAL A 131 -15.76 13.90 13.07
N LEU A 132 -16.67 14.00 12.11
CA LEU A 132 -16.85 12.98 11.08
C LEU A 132 -15.87 13.21 9.92
N GLU A 133 -15.76 12.22 9.05
CA GLU A 133 -14.96 12.34 7.84
C GLU A 133 -15.56 13.33 6.84
N ASP A 134 -14.70 14.15 6.23
CA ASP A 134 -15.07 15.05 5.13
C ASP A 134 -15.00 14.33 3.79
N ASN A 135 -14.01 13.46 3.63
CA ASN A 135 -13.83 12.71 2.41
C ASN A 135 -13.19 11.32 2.65
N VAL A 136 -13.60 10.37 1.85
CA VAL A 136 -13.01 9.03 1.76
C VAL A 136 -12.50 8.82 0.34
N SER A 137 -11.18 8.80 0.19
CA SER A 137 -10.49 8.53 -1.08
C SER A 137 -10.15 7.04 -1.14
N ALA A 138 -10.85 6.29 -2.00
CA ALA A 138 -10.65 4.86 -2.11
C ALA A 138 -10.06 4.50 -3.48
N ASN A 139 -8.97 3.73 -3.45
CA ASN A 139 -8.35 3.18 -4.63
C ASN A 139 -8.97 1.83 -5.02
N GLU A 140 -9.03 1.59 -6.30
CA GLU A 140 -9.26 0.29 -6.90
C GLU A 140 -8.02 -0.60 -6.73
N TYR A 141 -7.96 -1.78 -7.36
CA TYR A 141 -6.80 -2.67 -7.21
C TYR A 141 -5.63 -2.28 -8.11
N LEU A 142 -4.43 -2.40 -7.56
CA LEU A 142 -3.20 -2.47 -8.33
C LEU A 142 -2.86 -3.96 -8.54
N MET A 143 -2.77 -4.37 -9.79
CA MET A 143 -2.34 -5.70 -10.19
C MET A 143 -0.82 -5.70 -10.45
N LEU A 144 -0.22 -6.86 -10.61
CA LEU A 144 1.18 -7.04 -11.00
C LEU A 144 1.24 -7.99 -12.19
N GLN A 145 1.73 -7.51 -13.34
CA GLN A 145 1.92 -8.32 -14.55
C GLN A 145 0.66 -9.16 -14.92
N GLY A 146 -0.52 -8.52 -14.78
CA GLY A 146 -1.81 -9.14 -15.06
C GLY A 146 -2.38 -10.04 -13.96
N GLY A 147 -1.66 -10.22 -12.84
CA GLY A 147 -2.08 -11.03 -11.69
C GLY A 147 -2.27 -10.21 -10.41
N GLN A 148 -2.92 -10.80 -9.42
CA GLN A 148 -3.00 -10.20 -8.08
C GLN A 148 -1.69 -10.40 -7.32
N PHE A 149 -1.28 -9.40 -6.54
CA PHE A 149 -0.17 -9.54 -5.61
C PHE A 149 -0.41 -10.70 -4.64
N SER A 150 0.61 -11.56 -4.47
CA SER A 150 0.53 -12.73 -3.60
C SER A 150 1.88 -13.06 -2.99
N LYS A 151 2.00 -12.94 -1.67
CA LYS A 151 3.23 -13.32 -0.95
C LYS A 151 3.47 -14.83 -1.03
N SER A 152 2.42 -15.65 -0.89
CA SER A 152 2.52 -17.10 -0.93
C SER A 152 2.94 -17.64 -2.30
N ARG A 153 2.51 -16.98 -3.37
CA ARG A 153 2.91 -17.31 -4.76
C ARG A 153 4.17 -16.58 -5.23
N LYS A 154 4.84 -15.84 -4.31
CA LYS A 154 6.02 -15.00 -4.62
C LYS A 154 5.78 -13.99 -5.76
N HIS A 155 4.53 -13.64 -6.02
CA HIS A 155 4.13 -12.69 -7.04
C HIS A 155 4.00 -11.29 -6.42
N ALA A 156 5.14 -10.65 -6.17
CA ALA A 156 5.24 -9.34 -5.50
C ALA A 156 6.55 -8.65 -5.86
N VAL A 157 6.55 -7.32 -5.81
CA VAL A 157 7.79 -6.52 -5.84
C VAL A 157 8.29 -6.38 -4.40
N TRP A 158 9.49 -6.87 -4.14
CA TRP A 158 10.11 -6.85 -2.81
C TRP A 158 10.89 -5.55 -2.62
N LEU A 159 10.25 -4.57 -1.96
CA LEU A 159 10.80 -3.23 -1.80
C LEU A 159 12.21 -3.18 -1.19
N PRO A 160 12.58 -3.94 -0.14
CA PRO A 160 13.95 -3.91 0.36
C PRO A 160 14.97 -4.26 -0.74
N SER A 161 14.74 -5.35 -1.46
CA SER A 161 15.63 -5.76 -2.56
C SER A 161 15.61 -4.77 -3.71
N TYR A 162 14.46 -4.18 -4.05
CA TYR A 162 14.35 -3.15 -5.07
C TYR A 162 15.21 -1.92 -4.71
N LEU A 163 15.09 -1.41 -3.47
CA LEU A 163 15.76 -0.20 -3.01
C LEU A 163 17.28 -0.34 -2.82
N GLU A 164 17.82 -1.56 -2.84
CA GLU A 164 19.28 -1.77 -2.83
C GLU A 164 19.95 -1.32 -4.13
N GLN A 165 19.23 -1.26 -5.26
CA GLN A 165 19.80 -0.96 -6.58
C GLN A 165 19.12 0.19 -7.32
N TYR A 166 17.86 0.44 -7.02
CA TYR A 166 17.05 1.44 -7.72
C TYR A 166 16.59 2.52 -6.75
N ASP A 167 16.41 3.72 -7.25
CA ASP A 167 15.94 4.82 -6.42
C ASP A 167 14.43 4.73 -6.12
N ALA A 168 14.07 5.23 -4.94
CA ALA A 168 12.67 5.22 -4.51
C ALA A 168 11.78 6.14 -5.35
N ASP A 169 12.33 7.25 -5.85
CA ASP A 169 11.55 8.28 -6.53
C ASP A 169 11.04 7.83 -7.89
N SER A 170 11.83 7.04 -8.63
CA SER A 170 11.39 6.44 -9.90
C SER A 170 10.18 5.53 -9.70
N LEU A 171 10.19 4.70 -8.63
CA LEU A 171 9.06 3.85 -8.28
C LEU A 171 7.86 4.67 -7.81
N ARG A 172 8.07 5.67 -6.95
CA ARG A 172 7.03 6.58 -6.46
C ARG A 172 6.35 7.33 -7.60
N TYR A 173 7.13 7.83 -8.57
CA TYR A 173 6.60 8.46 -9.78
C TYR A 173 5.66 7.52 -10.53
N TYR A 174 6.14 6.30 -10.83
CA TYR A 174 5.34 5.33 -11.58
C TYR A 174 4.07 4.92 -10.84
N LEU A 175 4.16 4.62 -9.55
CA LEU A 175 2.99 4.30 -8.74
C LEU A 175 1.99 5.45 -8.69
N SER A 176 2.47 6.71 -8.66
CA SER A 176 1.60 7.88 -8.63
C SER A 176 0.92 8.13 -9.98
N ILE A 177 1.64 8.03 -11.10
CA ILE A 177 1.06 8.24 -12.43
C ILE A 177 0.18 7.07 -12.88
N ASN A 178 0.38 5.88 -12.30
CA ASN A 178 -0.40 4.66 -12.55
C ASN A 178 -1.37 4.32 -11.41
N MET A 179 -1.60 5.23 -10.46
CA MET A 179 -2.46 5.00 -9.29
C MET A 179 -3.88 4.55 -9.71
N PRO A 180 -4.46 3.51 -9.07
CA PRO A 180 -5.80 3.00 -9.41
C PRO A 180 -6.93 3.85 -8.82
N GLU A 181 -7.02 5.14 -9.18
CA GLU A 181 -7.99 6.10 -8.61
C GLU A 181 -9.44 5.78 -9.01
N THR A 182 -9.68 5.28 -10.21
CA THR A 182 -11.02 5.10 -10.78
C THR A 182 -11.31 3.72 -11.35
N HIS A 183 -10.30 2.96 -11.64
CA HIS A 183 -10.34 1.60 -12.18
C HIS A 183 -9.09 0.85 -11.78
N ASP A 184 -9.13 -0.47 -11.80
CA ASP A 184 -7.97 -1.31 -11.53
C ASP A 184 -6.84 -0.98 -12.52
N THR A 185 -5.60 -0.93 -12.04
CA THR A 185 -4.41 -0.71 -12.86
C THR A 185 -3.45 -1.88 -12.69
N ASP A 186 -2.49 -1.99 -13.61
CA ASP A 186 -1.51 -3.06 -13.61
C ASP A 186 -0.10 -2.48 -13.48
N PHE A 187 0.69 -2.99 -12.55
CA PHE A 187 2.12 -2.72 -12.49
C PHE A 187 2.82 -3.63 -13.49
N ARG A 188 3.45 -3.02 -14.48
CA ARG A 188 4.21 -3.73 -15.51
C ARG A 188 5.62 -3.19 -15.58
N TRP A 189 6.62 -4.07 -15.59
CA TRP A 189 8.02 -3.67 -15.63
C TRP A 189 8.38 -2.94 -16.93
N ASP A 190 7.85 -3.36 -18.07
CA ASP A 190 8.05 -2.69 -19.36
C ASP A 190 7.48 -1.27 -19.35
N GLU A 191 6.27 -1.07 -18.85
CA GLU A 191 5.64 0.24 -18.73
C GLU A 191 6.35 1.12 -17.69
N TYR A 192 6.81 0.52 -16.57
CA TYR A 192 7.59 1.20 -15.57
C TYR A 192 8.87 1.81 -16.17
N VAL A 193 9.67 1.00 -16.86
CA VAL A 193 10.91 1.44 -17.52
C VAL A 193 10.62 2.50 -18.58
N ASP A 194 9.59 2.31 -19.39
CA ASP A 194 9.21 3.25 -20.45
C ASP A 194 8.82 4.61 -19.86
N ARG A 195 7.96 4.65 -18.85
CA ARG A 195 7.53 5.91 -18.22
C ARG A 195 8.66 6.61 -17.47
N VAL A 196 9.48 5.87 -16.73
CA VAL A 196 10.63 6.47 -16.05
C VAL A 196 11.60 7.07 -17.06
N ASN A 197 11.99 6.31 -18.09
CA ASN A 197 12.98 6.77 -19.06
C ASN A 197 12.45 7.91 -19.96
N ASN A 198 11.22 7.84 -20.43
CA ASN A 198 10.70 8.79 -21.41
C ASN A 198 9.98 9.98 -20.77
N GLU A 199 9.28 9.79 -19.66
CA GLU A 199 8.56 10.88 -19.00
C GLU A 199 9.42 11.52 -17.90
N LEU A 200 9.76 10.76 -16.83
CA LEU A 200 10.49 11.31 -15.68
C LEU A 200 11.89 11.81 -16.07
N ILE A 201 12.68 10.96 -16.69
CA ILE A 201 14.04 11.34 -17.15
C ILE A 201 13.97 12.22 -18.40
N GLY A 202 13.23 11.78 -19.42
CA GLY A 202 13.21 12.42 -20.72
C GLY A 202 12.60 13.82 -20.72
N THR A 203 11.63 14.09 -19.86
CA THR A 203 10.97 15.39 -19.76
C THR A 203 11.50 16.21 -18.59
N TYR A 204 11.33 15.71 -17.34
CA TYR A 204 11.69 16.47 -16.14
C TYR A 204 13.21 16.46 -15.88
N GLY A 205 13.82 15.29 -15.78
CA GLY A 205 15.25 15.16 -15.49
C GLY A 205 16.14 15.83 -16.54
N ASN A 206 15.81 15.65 -17.82
CA ASN A 206 16.54 16.29 -18.94
C ASN A 206 16.39 17.81 -18.95
N PHE A 207 15.20 18.34 -18.65
CA PHE A 207 15.01 19.79 -18.53
C PHE A 207 15.92 20.37 -17.45
N VAL A 208 15.84 19.81 -16.24
CA VAL A 208 16.67 20.25 -15.11
C VAL A 208 18.17 20.17 -15.44
N HIS A 209 18.62 19.02 -15.93
CA HIS A 209 20.04 18.81 -16.26
C HIS A 209 20.54 19.80 -17.33
N ARG A 210 19.74 20.12 -18.35
CA ARG A 210 20.08 21.10 -19.39
C ARG A 210 20.18 22.51 -18.81
N VAL A 211 19.21 22.93 -17.98
CA VAL A 211 19.21 24.23 -17.33
C VAL A 211 20.46 24.39 -16.46
N MET A 212 20.71 23.41 -15.57
CA MET A 212 21.85 23.41 -14.67
C MET A 212 23.17 23.42 -15.42
N THR A 213 23.31 22.58 -16.45
CA THR A 213 24.55 22.53 -17.29
C THR A 213 24.81 23.83 -18.03
N LEU A 214 23.77 24.48 -18.54
CA LEU A 214 23.92 25.76 -19.25
C LEU A 214 24.24 26.89 -18.27
N ALA A 215 23.57 26.97 -17.15
CA ALA A 215 23.84 27.95 -16.12
C ALA A 215 25.28 27.81 -15.59
N HIS A 216 25.75 26.58 -15.40
CA HIS A 216 27.12 26.30 -14.94
C HIS A 216 28.23 26.75 -15.90
N ARG A 217 27.91 26.97 -17.19
CA ARG A 217 28.87 27.53 -18.17
C ARG A 217 29.05 29.05 -18.08
N LEU A 218 28.15 29.74 -17.35
CA LEU A 218 28.30 31.17 -17.13
C LEU A 218 29.44 31.42 -16.14
N GLU A 219 30.36 32.32 -16.46
CA GLU A 219 31.40 32.72 -15.52
C GLU A 219 30.80 33.44 -14.33
N CYS A 220 31.14 32.95 -13.13
CA CYS A 220 30.57 33.39 -11.86
C CYS A 220 31.54 34.27 -11.09
N GLY A 221 31.03 35.42 -10.64
CA GLY A 221 31.52 36.09 -9.45
C GLY A 221 30.85 35.53 -8.18
N GLU A 222 30.64 36.35 -7.19
CA GLU A 222 29.81 36.00 -6.03
C GLU A 222 28.33 36.05 -6.42
N GLY A 223 27.58 34.96 -6.16
CA GLY A 223 26.11 34.83 -6.36
C GLY A 223 25.68 34.20 -7.70
N ASN A 224 24.39 34.09 -7.91
CA ASN A 224 23.80 33.49 -9.12
C ASN A 224 23.99 34.39 -10.34
N PRO A 225 24.72 33.93 -11.38
CA PRO A 225 25.02 34.75 -12.58
C PRO A 225 23.78 35.07 -13.40
N LEU A 226 22.67 34.37 -13.19
CA LEU A 226 21.40 34.59 -13.90
C LEU A 226 20.56 35.72 -13.29
N SER A 227 20.83 36.16 -12.06
CA SER A 227 20.04 37.18 -11.35
C SER A 227 19.94 38.51 -12.10
N LYS A 228 20.99 38.89 -12.83
CA LYS A 228 21.02 40.13 -13.65
C LYS A 228 20.09 40.06 -14.87
N TYR A 229 19.62 38.88 -15.25
CA TYR A 229 18.73 38.63 -16.39
C TYR A 229 17.27 38.40 -16.01
N ASP A 230 16.88 38.65 -14.77
CA ASP A 230 15.52 38.51 -14.25
C ASP A 230 14.56 39.56 -14.85
N ARG A 231 14.33 39.51 -16.17
CA ARG A 231 13.43 40.39 -16.92
C ARG A 231 12.23 39.62 -17.42
N PHE A 232 11.35 39.22 -16.49
CA PHE A 232 10.22 38.30 -16.81
C PHE A 232 9.02 39.01 -17.44
N SER A 233 9.01 40.34 -17.56
CA SER A 233 7.95 41.07 -18.28
C SER A 233 7.73 40.56 -19.70
N ASP A 234 8.82 40.14 -20.35
CA ASP A 234 8.81 39.65 -21.73
C ASP A 234 8.29 38.21 -21.84
N HIS A 235 8.18 37.50 -20.71
CA HIS A 235 7.75 36.12 -20.59
C HIS A 235 6.35 35.96 -19.96
N SER A 236 5.53 37.04 -19.97
CA SER A 236 4.22 37.07 -19.29
C SER A 236 3.27 35.92 -19.71
N LYS A 237 3.37 35.46 -20.96
CA LYS A 237 2.60 34.33 -21.45
C LYS A 237 3.06 33.02 -20.80
N ILE A 238 4.36 32.79 -20.72
CA ILE A 238 4.95 31.56 -20.12
C ILE A 238 4.63 31.52 -18.64
N LEU A 239 4.80 32.65 -17.91
CA LEU A 239 4.46 32.74 -16.50
C LEU A 239 3.00 32.36 -16.26
N LYS A 240 2.07 32.90 -17.04
CA LYS A 240 0.66 32.56 -16.94
C LYS A 240 0.36 31.09 -17.23
N GLU A 241 1.07 30.49 -18.18
CA GLU A 241 0.93 29.05 -18.47
C GLU A 241 1.44 28.20 -17.30
N VAL A 242 2.55 28.56 -16.67
CA VAL A 242 3.08 27.89 -15.46
C VAL A 242 2.10 28.05 -14.29
N ASP A 243 1.61 29.27 -14.02
CA ASP A 243 0.64 29.53 -12.95
C ASP A 243 -0.65 28.72 -13.12
N ASN A 244 -1.13 28.57 -14.37
CA ASN A 244 -2.29 27.73 -14.65
C ASN A 244 -2.03 26.26 -14.33
N GLN A 245 -0.83 25.74 -14.61
CA GLN A 245 -0.46 24.36 -14.27
C GLN A 245 -0.34 24.18 -12.75
N ILE A 246 0.26 25.12 -12.04
CA ILE A 246 0.34 25.10 -10.56
C ILE A 246 -1.07 25.10 -9.98
N SER A 247 -1.92 26.03 -10.38
CA SER A 247 -3.31 26.11 -9.89
C SER A 247 -4.10 24.83 -10.18
N SER A 248 -3.94 24.24 -11.37
CA SER A 248 -4.57 22.96 -11.72
C SER A 248 -4.04 21.80 -10.87
N ALA A 249 -2.75 21.79 -10.57
CA ALA A 249 -2.14 20.78 -9.71
C ALA A 249 -2.66 20.90 -8.27
N ILE A 250 -2.74 22.11 -7.70
CA ILE A 250 -3.29 22.38 -6.38
C ILE A 250 -4.75 21.91 -6.30
N GLU A 251 -5.58 22.30 -7.25
CA GLU A 251 -6.99 21.89 -7.29
C GLU A 251 -7.13 20.35 -7.36
N SER A 252 -6.25 19.70 -8.11
CA SER A 252 -6.25 18.25 -8.24
C SER A 252 -5.80 17.56 -6.95
N MET A 253 -4.78 18.08 -6.26
CA MET A 253 -4.33 17.58 -4.95
C MET A 253 -5.44 17.72 -3.89
N GLU A 254 -6.10 18.87 -3.84
CA GLU A 254 -7.23 19.11 -2.92
C GLU A 254 -8.39 18.13 -3.15
N LYS A 255 -8.57 17.66 -4.38
CA LYS A 255 -9.58 16.65 -4.76
C LYS A 255 -9.06 15.22 -4.69
N GLN A 256 -7.86 14.98 -4.19
CA GLN A 256 -7.18 13.69 -4.12
C GLN A 256 -7.05 13.00 -5.51
N ARG A 257 -6.80 13.80 -6.55
CA ARG A 257 -6.56 13.34 -7.93
C ARG A 257 -5.08 13.44 -8.27
N PHE A 258 -4.29 12.55 -7.69
CA PHE A 258 -2.83 12.64 -7.74
C PHE A 258 -2.27 12.46 -9.14
N LYS A 259 -2.91 11.62 -9.99
CA LYS A 259 -2.53 11.46 -11.41
C LYS A 259 -2.69 12.77 -12.18
N GLU A 260 -3.78 13.49 -11.96
CA GLU A 260 -4.04 14.77 -12.64
C GLU A 260 -3.07 15.84 -12.14
N ALA A 261 -2.81 15.91 -10.83
CA ALA A 261 -1.84 16.82 -10.25
C ALA A 261 -0.44 16.59 -10.84
N LEU A 262 0.02 15.34 -10.85
CA LEU A 262 1.34 14.98 -11.40
C LEU A 262 1.46 15.30 -12.90
N ARG A 263 0.39 15.10 -13.69
CA ARG A 263 0.36 15.50 -15.10
C ARG A 263 0.49 17.00 -15.28
N SER A 264 -0.18 17.80 -14.44
CA SER A 264 -0.05 19.26 -14.48
C SER A 264 1.39 19.70 -14.15
N ILE A 265 2.01 19.09 -13.12
CA ILE A 265 3.41 19.37 -12.77
C ILE A 265 4.37 18.99 -13.91
N MET A 266 4.18 17.84 -14.53
CA MET A 266 4.95 17.43 -15.72
C MET A 266 4.73 18.38 -16.89
N GLY A 267 3.56 19.02 -17.01
CA GLY A 267 3.26 20.09 -17.94
C GLY A 267 4.15 21.33 -17.73
N ILE A 268 4.51 21.65 -16.48
CA ILE A 268 5.47 22.74 -16.18
C ILE A 268 6.84 22.41 -16.78
N ALA A 269 7.32 21.18 -16.63
CA ALA A 269 8.60 20.75 -17.22
C ALA A 269 8.57 20.81 -18.77
N GLN A 270 7.42 20.49 -19.39
CA GLN A 270 7.26 20.62 -20.85
C GLN A 270 7.30 22.08 -21.30
N ILE A 271 6.63 23.00 -20.58
CA ILE A 271 6.69 24.44 -20.83
C ILE A 271 8.16 24.92 -20.74
N GLY A 272 8.88 24.52 -19.70
CA GLY A 272 10.30 24.83 -19.54
C GLY A 272 11.18 24.32 -20.68
N ASN A 273 10.97 23.07 -21.13
CA ASN A 273 11.68 22.50 -22.29
C ASN A 273 11.41 23.30 -23.57
N SER A 274 10.16 23.73 -23.80
CA SER A 274 9.78 24.53 -24.98
C SER A 274 10.46 25.90 -24.94
N LEU A 275 10.39 26.58 -23.78
CA LEU A 275 11.06 27.87 -23.56
C LEU A 275 12.56 27.76 -23.84
N LEU A 276 13.23 26.75 -23.28
CA LEU A 276 14.66 26.54 -23.45
C LEU A 276 15.04 26.25 -24.92
N GLN A 277 14.18 25.50 -25.62
CA GLN A 277 14.41 25.18 -27.05
C GLN A 277 14.22 26.39 -27.95
N GLU A 278 13.23 27.23 -27.72
CA GLU A 278 12.98 28.45 -28.48
C GLU A 278 14.06 29.49 -28.25
N ALA A 279 14.44 29.71 -27.00
CA ALA A 279 15.49 30.68 -26.64
C ALA A 279 16.91 30.28 -27.07
N ALA A 280 17.15 28.96 -27.20
CA ALA A 280 18.41 28.36 -27.60
C ALA A 280 19.66 28.97 -26.92
N PRO A 281 19.71 29.08 -25.57
CA PRO A 281 20.75 29.80 -24.84
C PRO A 281 22.18 29.28 -25.10
N TRP A 282 22.31 28.00 -25.49
CA TRP A 282 23.62 27.42 -25.88
C TRP A 282 24.29 28.08 -27.07
N LYS A 283 23.55 28.86 -27.87
CA LYS A 283 24.12 29.63 -29.00
C LYS A 283 24.76 30.92 -28.55
N TYR A 284 24.21 31.54 -27.50
CA TYR A 284 24.54 32.92 -27.09
C TYR A 284 25.35 32.99 -25.81
N ILE A 285 25.51 31.89 -25.07
CA ILE A 285 26.09 31.89 -23.72
C ILE A 285 27.54 32.39 -23.69
N ASN A 286 28.32 32.17 -24.79
CA ASN A 286 29.71 32.55 -24.93
C ASN A 286 29.91 33.78 -25.88
N GLU A 287 28.83 34.41 -26.31
CA GLU A 287 28.90 35.60 -27.18
C GLU A 287 29.09 36.87 -26.36
N ASP A 288 29.52 37.94 -27.02
CA ASP A 288 29.57 39.29 -26.45
C ASP A 288 28.18 39.80 -26.12
N GLU A 289 28.06 40.77 -25.21
CA GLU A 289 26.80 41.38 -24.79
C GLU A 289 26.02 41.92 -26.00
N SER A 290 24.81 41.39 -26.20
CA SER A 290 23.85 41.79 -27.23
C SER A 290 22.43 41.68 -26.70
N ASP A 291 21.46 42.25 -27.41
CA ASP A 291 20.03 42.11 -27.04
C ASP A 291 19.56 40.65 -27.15
N GLU A 292 20.05 39.93 -28.16
CA GLU A 292 19.75 38.52 -28.37
C GLU A 292 20.28 37.65 -27.21
N ARG A 293 21.54 37.91 -26.79
CA ARG A 293 22.12 37.25 -25.62
C ARG A 293 21.35 37.55 -24.36
N SER A 294 21.03 38.82 -24.12
CA SER A 294 20.26 39.24 -22.94
C SER A 294 18.87 38.57 -22.89
N THR A 295 18.15 38.51 -24.00
CA THR A 295 16.84 37.84 -24.11
C THR A 295 16.97 36.37 -23.90
N SER A 296 17.96 35.72 -24.49
CA SER A 296 18.19 34.28 -24.35
C SER A 296 18.56 33.90 -22.91
N LEU A 297 19.40 34.68 -22.24
CA LEU A 297 19.77 34.48 -20.84
C LEU A 297 18.63 34.82 -19.87
N SER A 298 17.72 35.74 -20.23
CA SER A 298 16.47 35.96 -19.48
C SER A 298 15.57 34.70 -19.52
N SER A 299 15.47 34.03 -20.67
CA SER A 299 14.77 32.75 -20.79
C SER A 299 15.44 31.63 -19.98
N LEU A 300 16.78 31.61 -19.91
CA LEU A 300 17.51 30.67 -19.06
C LEU A 300 17.27 30.95 -17.56
N SER A 301 17.23 32.24 -17.17
CA SER A 301 16.90 32.66 -15.81
C SER A 301 15.50 32.24 -15.41
N LEU A 302 14.50 32.42 -16.31
CA LEU A 302 13.15 31.91 -16.07
C LEU A 302 13.12 30.37 -15.98
N SER A 303 13.88 29.67 -16.83
CA SER A 303 14.01 28.21 -16.77
C SER A 303 14.59 27.73 -15.43
N TRP A 304 15.52 28.48 -14.85
CA TRP A 304 16.07 28.22 -13.51
C TRP A 304 14.95 28.33 -12.43
N ARG A 305 14.13 29.38 -12.48
CA ARG A 305 12.98 29.52 -11.57
C ARG A 305 11.96 28.40 -11.75
N ILE A 306 11.72 27.95 -12.99
CA ILE A 306 10.88 26.78 -13.25
C ILE A 306 11.47 25.52 -12.60
N CYS A 307 12.81 25.36 -12.55
CA CYS A 307 13.43 24.25 -11.81
C CYS A 307 13.15 24.34 -10.30
N SER A 308 13.17 25.54 -9.69
CA SER A 308 12.80 25.73 -8.29
C SER A 308 11.33 25.38 -8.03
N CYS A 309 10.44 25.83 -8.91
CA CYS A 309 9.02 25.47 -8.87
C CYS A 309 8.82 23.95 -8.97
N LEU A 310 9.51 23.29 -9.88
CA LEU A 310 9.45 21.83 -10.04
C LEU A 310 9.98 21.09 -8.81
N ALA A 311 11.05 21.57 -8.16
CA ALA A 311 11.53 20.97 -6.92
C ALA A 311 10.43 20.95 -5.84
N VAL A 312 9.74 22.08 -5.66
CA VAL A 312 8.64 22.23 -4.68
C VAL A 312 7.43 21.37 -5.06
N CYS A 313 6.95 21.47 -6.30
CA CYS A 313 5.74 20.77 -6.74
C CYS A 313 5.93 19.25 -6.86
N MET A 314 7.13 18.78 -7.20
CA MET A 314 7.45 17.34 -7.26
C MET A 314 7.73 16.74 -5.89
N ARG A 315 7.94 17.53 -4.85
CA ARG A 315 8.28 17.09 -3.48
C ARG A 315 7.39 15.97 -2.94
N PRO A 316 6.06 15.99 -3.07
CA PRO A 316 5.20 14.90 -2.62
C PRO A 316 5.38 13.60 -3.39
N PHE A 317 5.83 13.66 -4.63
CA PHE A 317 5.97 12.51 -5.53
C PHE A 317 7.39 11.94 -5.54
N THR A 318 8.39 12.81 -5.65
CA THR A 318 9.82 12.45 -5.74
C THR A 318 10.64 13.22 -4.69
N PRO A 319 10.47 12.91 -3.40
CA PRO A 319 11.03 13.71 -2.31
C PRO A 319 12.57 13.80 -2.34
N PHE A 320 13.26 12.69 -2.60
CA PHE A 320 14.73 12.66 -2.55
C PHE A 320 15.36 13.45 -3.71
N SER A 321 14.77 13.35 -4.89
CA SER A 321 15.22 14.12 -6.07
C SER A 321 14.89 15.60 -5.95
N SER A 322 13.77 15.92 -5.28
CA SER A 322 13.39 17.31 -4.98
C SER A 322 14.38 17.96 -4.01
N ASP A 323 14.80 17.26 -2.95
CA ASP A 323 15.85 17.75 -2.03
C ASP A 323 17.16 17.99 -2.76
N ARG A 324 17.62 17.02 -3.57
CA ARG A 324 18.84 17.17 -4.35
C ARG A 324 18.76 18.36 -5.33
N LEU A 325 17.63 18.51 -6.02
CA LEU A 325 17.44 19.65 -6.91
C LEU A 325 17.46 20.97 -6.16
N TRP A 326 16.82 21.02 -4.98
CA TRP A 326 16.78 22.19 -4.13
C TRP A 326 18.17 22.64 -3.68
N GLU A 327 19.01 21.69 -3.27
CA GLU A 327 20.42 21.89 -2.93
C GLU A 327 21.25 22.33 -4.14
N MET A 328 21.08 21.68 -5.31
CA MET A 328 21.77 22.04 -6.55
C MET A 328 21.45 23.47 -7.02
N LEU A 329 20.23 23.93 -6.75
CA LEU A 329 19.81 25.31 -7.01
C LEU A 329 20.40 26.34 -6.03
N GLY A 330 21.07 25.87 -4.96
CA GLY A 330 21.70 26.71 -3.96
C GLY A 330 20.73 27.25 -2.92
N ASN A 331 19.53 26.71 -2.81
CA ASN A 331 18.55 27.09 -1.80
C ASN A 331 18.94 26.54 -0.43
N GLN A 332 18.85 27.38 0.61
CA GLN A 332 19.24 27.01 1.98
C GLN A 332 18.04 26.90 2.95
N ASN A 333 16.89 27.42 2.54
CA ASN A 333 15.66 27.28 3.32
C ASN A 333 15.08 25.88 3.13
N ASP A 334 14.27 25.48 4.10
CA ASP A 334 13.56 24.21 4.05
C ASP A 334 12.48 24.26 2.95
N ILE A 335 12.58 23.35 2.00
CA ILE A 335 11.65 23.22 0.86
C ILE A 335 10.21 22.98 1.33
N ASP A 336 10.02 22.32 2.48
CA ASP A 336 8.71 22.00 3.04
C ASP A 336 7.96 23.25 3.58
N ASN A 337 8.65 24.39 3.72
CA ASN A 337 8.06 25.67 4.07
C ASN A 337 7.66 26.53 2.88
N VAL A 338 7.87 26.07 1.64
CA VAL A 338 7.50 26.79 0.42
C VAL A 338 6.14 26.30 -0.08
N LEU A 339 5.16 27.19 -0.15
CA LEU A 339 3.87 26.87 -0.74
C LEU A 339 3.99 26.75 -2.27
N TRP A 340 3.14 25.94 -2.87
CA TRP A 340 3.13 25.75 -4.31
C TRP A 340 2.83 27.05 -5.06
N GLU A 341 1.93 27.88 -4.52
CA GLU A 341 1.58 29.20 -5.04
C GLU A 341 2.80 30.14 -5.11
N ASP A 342 3.71 30.00 -4.14
CA ASP A 342 4.89 30.86 -3.99
C ASP A 342 6.14 30.25 -4.65
N SER A 343 6.01 29.07 -5.28
CA SER A 343 7.14 28.29 -5.79
C SER A 343 7.92 28.95 -6.93
N MET A 344 7.28 29.88 -7.65
CA MET A 344 7.91 30.71 -8.67
C MET A 344 8.62 31.96 -8.11
N ASP A 345 8.30 32.36 -6.89
CA ASP A 345 8.82 33.58 -6.24
C ASP A 345 9.98 33.31 -5.27
N VAL A 346 10.47 32.07 -5.24
CA VAL A 346 11.63 31.70 -4.41
C VAL A 346 12.83 32.54 -4.79
N ASP A 347 13.47 33.19 -3.78
CA ASP A 347 14.69 33.95 -4.01
C ASP A 347 15.86 33.02 -4.33
N THR A 348 16.21 32.95 -5.61
CA THR A 348 17.29 32.11 -6.14
C THR A 348 18.66 32.80 -6.12
N ASN A 349 18.77 33.97 -5.47
CA ASN A 349 19.99 34.79 -5.51
C ASN A 349 21.06 34.36 -4.51
N LEU A 350 20.80 33.41 -3.62
CA LEU A 350 21.58 33.29 -2.39
C LEU A 350 22.87 32.49 -2.54
N PHE A 351 22.94 31.43 -3.34
CA PHE A 351 24.20 30.70 -3.51
C PHE A 351 24.25 29.98 -4.85
N TRP A 352 25.45 29.95 -5.42
CA TRP A 352 25.76 29.18 -6.60
C TRP A 352 26.61 27.98 -6.23
N ASN A 353 26.09 26.77 -6.41
CA ASN A 353 26.88 25.58 -6.28
C ASN A 353 27.77 25.41 -7.54
N GLN A 354 29.10 25.38 -7.34
CA GLN A 354 30.08 25.27 -8.43
C GLN A 354 30.32 23.78 -8.84
N GLU A 355 29.66 22.82 -8.21
CA GLU A 355 29.82 21.43 -8.58
C GLU A 355 29.17 21.13 -9.92
N THR A 356 29.78 20.22 -10.69
CA THR A 356 29.23 19.80 -11.98
C THR A 356 27.84 19.14 -11.75
N PRO A 357 26.78 19.58 -12.45
CA PRO A 357 25.46 19.07 -12.25
C PRO A 357 25.38 17.57 -12.56
N GLU A 358 24.88 16.80 -11.61
CA GLU A 358 24.60 15.37 -11.80
C GLU A 358 23.14 15.16 -12.26
N PRO A 359 22.87 14.13 -13.06
CA PRO A 359 21.48 13.76 -13.39
C PRO A 359 20.67 13.41 -12.14
N LEU A 360 19.41 13.87 -12.07
CA LEU A 360 18.52 13.57 -10.94
C LEU A 360 18.15 12.08 -10.87
N PHE A 361 18.10 11.40 -12.01
CA PHE A 361 17.65 10.02 -12.11
C PHE A 361 18.61 9.23 -13.00
N SER A 362 18.76 7.95 -12.69
CA SER A 362 19.50 6.99 -13.52
C SER A 362 18.56 6.29 -14.50
N ARG A 363 19.04 6.07 -15.71
CA ARG A 363 18.30 5.31 -16.73
C ARG A 363 18.11 3.87 -16.30
N LEU A 364 16.93 3.33 -16.57
CA LEU A 364 16.59 1.94 -16.27
C LEU A 364 16.70 1.07 -17.52
N GLU A 365 17.21 -0.16 -17.33
CA GLU A 365 17.29 -1.16 -18.38
C GLU A 365 16.38 -2.35 -18.02
N LEU A 366 15.41 -2.63 -18.91
CA LEU A 366 14.36 -3.62 -18.64
C LEU A 366 14.94 -5.02 -18.40
N ASP A 367 15.91 -5.44 -19.22
CA ASP A 367 16.49 -6.78 -19.14
C ASP A 367 17.19 -7.00 -17.78
N GLU A 368 17.93 -6.00 -17.29
CA GLU A 368 18.58 -6.05 -15.97
C GLU A 368 17.58 -6.20 -14.84
N ILE A 369 16.46 -5.47 -14.90
CA ILE A 369 15.38 -5.55 -13.91
C ILE A 369 14.76 -6.95 -13.92
N LEU A 370 14.42 -7.46 -15.11
CA LEU A 370 13.77 -8.76 -15.25
C LEU A 370 14.68 -9.91 -14.83
N GLU A 371 15.97 -9.87 -15.17
CA GLU A 371 16.95 -10.87 -14.72
C GLU A 371 17.05 -10.89 -13.19
N ARG A 372 17.07 -9.72 -12.58
CA ARG A 372 17.12 -9.59 -11.13
C ARG A 372 15.86 -10.11 -10.45
N GLU A 373 14.67 -9.66 -10.88
CA GLU A 373 13.40 -10.09 -10.28
C GLU A 373 13.25 -11.61 -10.40
N ASN A 374 13.63 -12.22 -11.53
CA ASN A 374 13.64 -13.66 -11.67
C ASN A 374 14.64 -14.34 -10.70
N SER A 375 15.84 -13.78 -10.54
CA SER A 375 16.82 -14.32 -9.61
C SER A 375 16.37 -14.26 -8.14
N LEU A 376 15.58 -13.24 -7.77
CA LEU A 376 15.01 -13.12 -6.42
C LEU A 376 13.91 -14.16 -6.15
N ILE A 377 13.19 -14.55 -7.18
CA ILE A 377 12.20 -15.64 -7.10
C ILE A 377 12.94 -16.97 -6.86
N ASP A 378 13.99 -17.24 -7.63
CA ASP A 378 14.79 -18.47 -7.55
C ASP A 378 15.62 -18.56 -6.25
N SER A 379 16.20 -17.44 -5.77
CA SER A 379 17.02 -17.42 -4.56
C SER A 379 16.19 -17.61 -3.29
N LYS A 380 14.96 -17.15 -3.26
CA LYS A 380 14.04 -17.34 -2.12
C LYS A 380 13.53 -18.79 -2.02
N ASP A 381 13.65 -19.58 -3.07
CA ASP A 381 13.46 -21.03 -2.97
C ASP A 381 14.58 -21.71 -2.17
N ASN A 382 15.73 -21.05 -2.02
CA ASN A 382 16.87 -21.57 -1.27
C ASN A 382 17.01 -21.01 0.16
N ASP A 383 16.34 -19.89 0.53
CA ASP A 383 16.60 -19.18 1.80
C ASP A 383 15.42 -19.17 2.79
N GLU A 384 14.22 -19.59 2.41
CA GLU A 384 13.22 -20.01 3.37
C GLU A 384 13.50 -21.47 3.75
N SER A 385 14.44 -21.67 4.65
CA SER A 385 14.42 -22.82 5.52
C SER A 385 13.20 -22.70 6.46
N LEU A 386 12.02 -22.96 5.93
CA LEU A 386 10.99 -23.59 6.73
C LEU A 386 11.62 -24.84 7.31
N PRO A 387 11.39 -25.17 8.60
CA PRO A 387 11.95 -26.38 9.17
C PRO A 387 11.71 -27.54 8.18
N PRO A 388 12.70 -28.39 7.95
CA PRO A 388 12.61 -29.44 6.96
C PRO A 388 11.32 -30.22 7.21
N ASN A 389 10.40 -30.11 6.27
CA ASN A 389 9.22 -30.97 6.26
C ASN A 389 9.74 -32.30 5.71
N ASP A 390 10.05 -33.23 6.61
CA ASP A 390 10.53 -34.56 6.29
C ASP A 390 9.46 -35.33 5.51
N GLY A 391 9.20 -34.97 4.26
CA GLY A 391 8.48 -35.85 3.38
C GLY A 391 7.41 -35.32 2.43
N GLY A 392 7.18 -34.03 2.27
CA GLY A 392 6.19 -33.59 1.29
C GLY A 392 6.34 -32.13 0.87
N GLY A 393 6.33 -31.84 -0.44
CA GLY A 393 6.23 -30.47 -0.94
C GLY A 393 4.92 -29.78 -0.47
N TYR A 394 4.92 -28.45 -0.46
CA TYR A 394 3.69 -27.69 -0.22
C TYR A 394 2.68 -27.98 -1.32
N ILE A 395 1.41 -28.15 -0.92
CA ILE A 395 0.29 -28.22 -1.85
C ILE A 395 -0.29 -26.83 -2.05
N ASP A 396 -0.69 -26.48 -3.27
CA ASP A 396 -1.41 -25.26 -3.58
C ASP A 396 -2.79 -25.30 -2.89
N PHE A 397 -3.29 -24.12 -2.51
CA PHE A 397 -4.61 -23.99 -1.90
C PHE A 397 -5.73 -24.51 -2.82
N GLU A 398 -5.61 -24.31 -4.13
CA GLU A 398 -6.55 -24.82 -5.13
C GLU A 398 -6.54 -26.36 -5.18
N ASP A 399 -5.39 -27.00 -4.97
CA ASP A 399 -5.28 -28.42 -4.87
C ASP A 399 -5.83 -28.95 -3.54
N PHE A 400 -5.59 -28.23 -2.44
CA PHE A 400 -6.21 -28.57 -1.15
C PHE A 400 -7.74 -28.44 -1.19
N MET A 401 -8.28 -27.44 -1.87
CA MET A 401 -9.74 -27.27 -2.03
C MET A 401 -10.42 -28.37 -2.85
N LYS A 402 -9.67 -29.19 -3.57
CA LYS A 402 -10.17 -30.39 -4.26
C LYS A 402 -10.37 -31.55 -3.30
N VAL A 403 -9.80 -31.50 -2.10
CA VAL A 403 -9.91 -32.57 -1.12
C VAL A 403 -11.25 -32.47 -0.40
N GLU A 404 -12.07 -33.50 -0.53
CA GLU A 404 -13.34 -33.62 0.19
C GLU A 404 -13.13 -34.36 1.51
N MET A 405 -13.17 -33.63 2.61
CA MET A 405 -13.10 -34.19 3.96
C MET A 405 -14.53 -34.40 4.51
N ARG A 406 -14.77 -35.55 5.07
CA ARG A 406 -16.01 -35.91 5.74
C ARG A 406 -15.75 -36.48 7.14
N THR A 407 -16.77 -36.43 7.97
CA THR A 407 -16.82 -37.16 9.26
C THR A 407 -17.58 -38.45 9.10
N GLY A 408 -17.20 -39.47 9.84
CA GLY A 408 -17.90 -40.76 9.86
C GLY A 408 -17.58 -41.53 11.13
N ARG A 409 -18.49 -42.46 11.54
CA ARG A 409 -18.28 -43.29 12.70
C ARG A 409 -17.68 -44.62 12.32
N ILE A 410 -16.62 -45.05 12.99
CA ILE A 410 -16.03 -46.39 12.80
C ILE A 410 -17.00 -47.42 13.39
N VAL A 411 -17.53 -48.32 12.55
CA VAL A 411 -18.46 -49.40 12.96
C VAL A 411 -17.79 -50.74 13.14
N SER A 412 -16.67 -50.99 12.41
CA SER A 412 -15.86 -52.19 12.63
C SER A 412 -14.41 -51.98 12.26
N VAL A 413 -13.51 -52.69 12.93
CA VAL A 413 -12.07 -52.72 12.67
C VAL A 413 -11.62 -54.18 12.62
N GLU A 414 -11.11 -54.62 11.49
CA GLU A 414 -10.61 -55.98 11.28
C GLU A 414 -9.16 -55.99 10.85
N ASP A 415 -8.41 -57.03 11.22
CA ASP A 415 -7.06 -57.24 10.74
C ASP A 415 -7.04 -57.47 9.22
N HIS A 416 -6.15 -56.77 8.51
CA HIS A 416 -6.02 -57.01 7.07
C HIS A 416 -5.42 -58.38 6.78
N PRO A 417 -6.10 -59.28 6.01
CA PRO A 417 -5.71 -60.68 5.88
C PRO A 417 -4.33 -60.91 5.20
N ASN A 418 -3.84 -59.90 4.46
CA ASN A 418 -2.60 -59.98 3.67
C ASN A 418 -1.61 -58.88 4.02
N ALA A 419 -1.78 -58.18 5.16
CA ALA A 419 -0.88 -57.07 5.54
C ALA A 419 -0.81 -56.91 7.07
N ASP A 420 0.39 -57.11 7.62
CA ASP A 420 0.65 -57.13 9.08
C ASP A 420 0.49 -55.75 9.76
N LYS A 421 0.50 -54.65 9.01
CA LYS A 421 0.45 -53.26 9.54
C LYS A 421 -0.87 -52.56 9.23
N LEU A 422 -1.81 -53.22 8.55
CA LEU A 422 -3.04 -52.57 8.13
C LEU A 422 -4.23 -53.11 8.91
N PHE A 423 -5.16 -52.22 9.19
CA PHE A 423 -6.56 -52.55 9.53
C PHE A 423 -7.45 -52.33 8.31
N VAL A 424 -8.52 -53.12 8.21
CA VAL A 424 -9.68 -52.88 7.37
C VAL A 424 -10.76 -52.26 8.24
N ILE A 425 -11.09 -51.02 7.98
CA ILE A 425 -11.98 -50.21 8.79
C ILE A 425 -13.24 -49.91 8.00
N THR A 426 -14.39 -50.19 8.58
CA THR A 426 -15.69 -49.80 8.01
C THR A 426 -16.16 -48.53 8.71
N ILE A 427 -16.46 -47.47 7.92
CA ILE A 427 -16.95 -46.19 8.40
C ILE A 427 -18.40 -46.00 7.96
N ASP A 428 -19.28 -45.64 8.87
CA ASP A 428 -20.65 -45.18 8.64
C ASP A 428 -20.61 -43.67 8.42
N GLU A 429 -21.11 -43.20 7.28
CA GLU A 429 -21.16 -41.77 6.89
C GLU A 429 -22.51 -41.11 7.25
N GLY A 430 -23.40 -41.80 7.97
CA GLY A 430 -24.71 -41.26 8.37
C GLY A 430 -25.81 -41.26 7.30
N SER A 431 -25.58 -41.89 6.13
CA SER A 431 -26.50 -41.91 4.99
C SER A 431 -26.89 -43.31 4.53
N ASP A 432 -27.03 -44.30 5.46
CA ASP A 432 -27.25 -45.71 5.16
C ASP A 432 -26.19 -46.38 4.26
N SER A 433 -25.06 -45.70 4.02
CA SER A 433 -23.91 -46.19 3.28
C SER A 433 -22.69 -46.34 4.18
N THR A 434 -22.01 -47.45 4.06
CA THR A 434 -20.74 -47.69 4.73
C THR A 434 -19.60 -47.67 3.72
N ARG A 435 -18.44 -47.18 4.14
CA ARG A 435 -17.23 -47.10 3.35
C ARG A 435 -16.12 -47.94 3.95
N THR A 436 -15.40 -48.67 3.12
CA THR A 436 -14.25 -49.46 3.56
C THR A 436 -12.95 -48.71 3.33
N VAL A 437 -12.13 -48.56 4.38
CA VAL A 437 -10.83 -47.88 4.33
C VAL A 437 -9.77 -48.81 4.93
N CYS A 438 -8.65 -48.97 4.20
CA CYS A 438 -7.47 -49.66 4.76
C CYS A 438 -6.50 -48.62 5.36
N ALA A 439 -6.19 -48.72 6.66
CA ALA A 439 -5.39 -47.78 7.38
C ALA A 439 -4.20 -48.45 8.09
N GLY A 440 -3.03 -47.77 8.06
CA GLY A 440 -1.78 -48.22 8.67
C GLY A 440 -1.71 -47.94 10.19
N LEU A 441 -2.77 -48.25 10.93
CA LEU A 441 -2.91 -47.92 12.34
C LEU A 441 -2.53 -49.11 13.26
N LYS A 442 -2.30 -50.26 12.70
CA LYS A 442 -1.93 -51.46 13.46
C LYS A 442 -0.53 -51.33 14.06
N GLY A 443 -0.42 -51.44 15.37
CA GLY A 443 0.80 -51.16 16.14
C GLY A 443 0.78 -49.84 16.88
N HIS A 444 -0.17 -48.96 16.56
CA HIS A 444 -0.47 -47.74 17.31
C HIS A 444 -1.80 -47.79 18.05
N TYR A 445 -2.74 -48.64 17.59
CA TYR A 445 -4.05 -48.81 18.16
C TYR A 445 -4.44 -50.29 18.20
N GLU A 446 -5.25 -50.67 19.20
CA GLU A 446 -6.01 -51.93 19.18
C GLU A 446 -7.37 -51.68 18.50
N PRO A 447 -7.98 -52.67 17.86
CA PRO A 447 -9.29 -52.50 17.21
C PRO A 447 -10.36 -51.87 18.11
N SER A 448 -10.38 -52.25 19.39
CA SER A 448 -11.31 -51.72 20.39
C SER A 448 -11.14 -50.22 20.69
N ASP A 449 -9.95 -49.66 20.42
CA ASP A 449 -9.67 -48.24 20.67
C ASP A 449 -10.19 -47.35 19.51
N LEU A 450 -10.44 -47.96 18.36
CA LEU A 450 -10.90 -47.28 17.16
C LEU A 450 -12.41 -47.43 16.92
N GLU A 451 -12.96 -48.59 17.31
CA GLU A 451 -14.40 -48.85 17.15
C GLU A 451 -15.26 -47.86 17.96
N GLY A 452 -16.22 -47.25 17.27
CA GLY A 452 -17.12 -46.24 17.84
C GLY A 452 -16.58 -44.81 17.80
N LEU A 453 -15.34 -44.58 17.38
CA LEU A 453 -14.81 -43.21 17.22
C LEU A 453 -15.45 -42.52 16.01
N ASN A 454 -15.69 -41.21 16.19
CA ASN A 454 -16.03 -40.31 15.11
C ASN A 454 -14.72 -39.76 14.53
N VAL A 455 -14.44 -40.04 13.26
CA VAL A 455 -13.16 -39.72 12.59
C VAL A 455 -13.36 -38.80 11.41
N VAL A 456 -12.30 -38.08 11.07
CA VAL A 456 -12.22 -37.31 9.83
C VAL A 456 -11.49 -38.15 8.77
N PHE A 457 -12.05 -38.22 7.58
CA PHE A 457 -11.42 -38.94 6.46
C PHE A 457 -11.59 -38.19 5.14
N VAL A 458 -10.66 -38.45 4.19
CA VAL A 458 -10.76 -37.97 2.82
C VAL A 458 -11.63 -38.91 2.01
N ALA A 459 -12.74 -38.38 1.49
CA ALA A 459 -13.81 -39.14 0.84
C ALA A 459 -13.65 -39.26 -0.68
N ASN A 460 -12.95 -38.35 -1.33
CA ASN A 460 -12.82 -38.28 -2.79
C ASN A 460 -11.46 -38.73 -3.33
N LEU A 461 -10.72 -39.55 -2.57
CA LEU A 461 -9.55 -40.25 -3.10
C LEU A 461 -9.98 -41.32 -4.09
N GLU A 462 -9.19 -41.48 -5.17
CA GLU A 462 -9.43 -42.57 -6.12
C GLU A 462 -9.31 -43.92 -5.39
N PRO A 463 -10.37 -44.79 -5.46
CA PRO A 463 -10.37 -46.07 -4.81
C PRO A 463 -9.19 -46.94 -5.25
N ARG A 464 -8.43 -47.43 -4.27
CA ARG A 464 -7.19 -48.19 -4.53
C ARG A 464 -7.24 -49.58 -3.89
N LYS A 465 -6.87 -50.58 -4.68
CA LYS A 465 -6.77 -51.97 -4.16
C LYS A 465 -5.47 -52.14 -3.37
N LEU A 466 -5.56 -52.27 -2.05
CA LEU A 466 -4.43 -52.50 -1.15
C LEU A 466 -4.40 -53.96 -0.77
N ARG A 467 -3.40 -54.71 -1.27
CA ARG A 467 -3.17 -56.13 -1.06
C ARG A 467 -4.42 -57.02 -1.12
N GLY A 468 -5.37 -56.67 -1.99
CA GLY A 468 -6.56 -57.46 -2.27
C GLY A 468 -7.88 -56.83 -1.82
N ILE A 469 -7.87 -55.87 -0.91
CA ILE A 469 -9.04 -55.15 -0.41
C ILE A 469 -9.08 -53.74 -1.03
N MET A 470 -10.28 -53.30 -1.44
CA MET A 470 -10.51 -51.97 -1.96
C MET A 470 -10.58 -50.97 -0.81
N SER A 471 -9.70 -49.97 -0.80
CA SER A 471 -9.79 -48.82 0.08
C SER A 471 -10.41 -47.64 -0.68
N GLU A 472 -11.49 -47.08 -0.15
CA GLU A 472 -12.32 -46.05 -0.78
C GLU A 472 -12.12 -44.65 -0.14
N GLY A 473 -11.04 -44.47 0.64
CA GLY A 473 -10.73 -43.22 1.29
C GLY A 473 -9.50 -43.34 2.18
N MET A 474 -9.22 -42.29 2.95
CA MET A 474 -8.09 -42.26 3.90
C MET A 474 -8.51 -41.60 5.20
N ILE A 475 -8.38 -42.30 6.34
CA ILE A 475 -8.55 -41.69 7.65
C ILE A 475 -7.39 -40.74 7.92
N LEU A 476 -7.69 -39.53 8.39
CA LEU A 476 -6.68 -38.56 8.77
C LEU A 476 -6.14 -38.87 10.16
N ALA A 477 -4.82 -38.87 10.26
CA ALA A 477 -4.08 -39.04 11.49
C ALA A 477 -2.85 -38.12 11.49
N ALA A 478 -2.49 -37.65 12.68
CA ALA A 478 -1.31 -36.80 12.88
C ALA A 478 -0.20 -37.61 13.54
N ASP A 479 1.06 -37.37 13.09
CA ASP A 479 2.26 -37.84 13.76
C ASP A 479 2.49 -36.95 15.00
N ASP A 480 2.81 -37.55 16.15
CA ASP A 480 3.06 -36.85 17.41
C ASP A 480 4.53 -36.37 17.55
N GLY A 481 5.37 -36.60 16.54
CA GLY A 481 6.79 -36.23 16.53
C GLY A 481 7.71 -37.19 17.34
N GLU A 482 7.14 -38.18 18.07
CA GLU A 482 7.86 -39.18 18.85
C GLU A 482 7.70 -40.61 18.28
N GLY A 483 7.11 -40.70 17.07
CA GLY A 483 6.83 -41.97 16.37
C GLY A 483 5.49 -42.59 16.68
N GLY A 484 4.61 -41.87 17.39
CA GLY A 484 3.22 -42.19 17.60
C GLY A 484 2.31 -41.58 16.53
N VAL A 485 1.15 -42.19 16.30
CA VAL A 485 0.16 -41.71 15.35
C VAL A 485 -1.17 -41.49 16.09
N LYS A 486 -1.77 -40.29 15.95
CA LYS A 486 -3.06 -39.96 16.55
C LYS A 486 -4.11 -39.69 15.46
N VAL A 487 -5.18 -40.46 15.48
CA VAL A 487 -6.33 -40.32 14.59
C VAL A 487 -7.07 -39.02 14.92
N LEU A 488 -7.42 -38.24 13.92
CA LEU A 488 -8.25 -37.05 14.10
C LEU A 488 -9.70 -37.45 14.37
N THR A 489 -10.23 -37.02 15.52
CA THR A 489 -11.58 -37.28 15.97
C THR A 489 -12.41 -36.01 16.05
N THR A 490 -13.74 -36.14 15.99
CA THR A 490 -14.68 -35.03 16.19
C THR A 490 -15.52 -35.25 17.44
N GLU A 491 -15.84 -34.17 18.15
CA GLU A 491 -16.81 -34.21 19.25
C GLU A 491 -18.24 -34.06 18.70
N GLY A 492 -19.19 -34.82 19.23
CA GLY A 492 -20.60 -34.77 18.86
C GLY A 492 -21.09 -35.99 18.08
N ASP A 493 -22.43 -36.16 18.01
CA ASP A 493 -23.09 -37.19 17.20
C ASP A 493 -23.04 -36.82 15.71
N ILE A 494 -22.77 -37.81 14.85
CA ILE A 494 -22.75 -37.69 13.38
C ILE A 494 -24.13 -37.93 12.81
#